data_a84d4e5ccf88bb808f867ddcbdc2d160
#
_entry.id   a84d4e5ccf88bb808f867ddcbdc2d160
#
_cell.length_a   1.000
_cell.length_b   1.000
_cell.length_c   1.000
_cell.angle_alpha   90.00
_cell.angle_beta   90.00
_cell.angle_gamma   90.00
#
_symmetry.space_group_name_H-M   'P 1'
#
loop_
_entity.id
_entity.type
_entity.pdbx_description
1 polymer ?
#
loop_
_entity_poly.entity_id
_entity_poly.type
_entity_poly.pdbx_seq_one_letter_code
_entity_poly.pdbx_strand_id
1 'polypeptide(L)'
;MTQARRAPFPFNPYDQLPEVPTFTVTSTDVADGETVDARHTSKAFGMPDGEDLSPQLSWSGFPAGTRSFAVTCYDPDAPTASGFWHWAVADLPVGLTELPSGAGTAGSKDLPDSAVVLSNSAGFPGYVGSAPPAGHGPHRYFFVVHAVDVDSLGIDADTRPEVLGFNLFFHTLARAYLVPTFEVA
;
A
#
# COMPACT_ATOMS: atom_id res chain seq x y z
N MET A 1 -1.49 -1.57 -31.85
CA MET A 1 -0.07 -1.61 -31.42
C MET A 1 0.01 -2.68 -30.37
N THR A 2 0.70 -3.79 -30.65
CA THR A 2 0.97 -4.85 -29.67
C THR A 2 1.97 -4.29 -28.66
N GLN A 3 1.55 -3.98 -27.45
CA GLN A 3 2.49 -3.63 -26.38
C GLN A 3 3.39 -4.85 -26.14
N ALA A 4 4.69 -4.65 -26.24
CA ALA A 4 5.65 -5.69 -25.88
C ALA A 4 5.47 -5.97 -24.37
N ARG A 5 5.36 -7.26 -24.01
CA ARG A 5 5.34 -7.71 -22.62
C ARG A 5 6.55 -7.08 -21.91
N ARG A 6 6.31 -6.20 -20.95
CA ARG A 6 7.36 -5.62 -20.13
C ARG A 6 7.91 -6.71 -19.22
N ALA A 7 9.23 -6.88 -19.21
CA ALA A 7 9.84 -7.69 -18.15
C ALA A 7 9.52 -7.05 -16.80
N PRO A 8 9.18 -7.84 -15.77
CA PRO A 8 8.92 -7.31 -14.42
C PRO A 8 10.14 -6.47 -13.98
N PHE A 9 9.88 -5.38 -13.29
CA PHE A 9 10.92 -4.52 -12.73
C PHE A 9 11.83 -5.38 -11.84
N PRO A 10 13.15 -5.48 -12.09
CA PRO A 10 13.97 -6.52 -11.46
C PRO A 10 14.31 -6.24 -9.99
N PHE A 11 13.93 -5.08 -9.42
CA PHE A 11 14.29 -4.70 -8.05
C PHE A 11 13.09 -4.44 -7.15
N ASN A 12 13.29 -4.61 -5.84
CA ASN A 12 12.37 -4.15 -4.82
C ASN A 12 12.62 -2.65 -4.60
N PRO A 13 11.62 -1.77 -4.75
CA PRO A 13 11.79 -0.32 -4.59
C PRO A 13 12.29 0.08 -3.20
N TYR A 14 12.06 -0.75 -2.18
CA TYR A 14 12.49 -0.51 -0.81
C TYR A 14 13.96 -0.85 -0.55
N ASP A 15 14.66 -1.56 -1.47
CA ASP A 15 16.09 -1.85 -1.36
C ASP A 15 16.97 -0.59 -1.54
N GLN A 16 16.39 0.50 -2.07
CA GLN A 16 17.08 1.80 -2.21
C GLN A 16 16.95 2.69 -0.97
N LEU A 17 16.17 2.26 0.01
CA LEU A 17 15.96 2.98 1.27
C LEU A 17 16.93 2.47 2.34
N PRO A 18 17.11 3.21 3.46
CA PRO A 18 17.89 2.70 4.58
C PRO A 18 17.42 1.32 5.02
N GLU A 19 18.39 0.44 5.28
CA GLU A 19 18.11 -0.87 5.83
C GLU A 19 17.54 -0.71 7.25
N VAL A 20 16.38 -1.31 7.49
CA VAL A 20 15.72 -1.33 8.79
C VAL A 20 15.26 -2.76 9.11
N PRO A 21 15.10 -3.12 10.39
CA PRO A 21 14.55 -4.41 10.78
C PRO A 21 13.19 -4.68 10.14
N THR A 22 12.86 -5.95 9.96
CA THR A 22 11.51 -6.37 9.60
C THR A 22 10.75 -6.90 10.81
N PHE A 23 9.42 -6.98 10.70
CA PHE A 23 8.53 -7.59 11.68
C PHE A 23 7.48 -8.44 10.93
N THR A 24 6.53 -9.03 11.64
CA THR A 24 5.51 -9.87 11.00
C THR A 24 4.36 -9.02 10.48
N VAL A 25 4.01 -9.20 9.20
CA VAL A 25 2.74 -8.77 8.62
C VAL A 25 2.05 -9.97 7.99
N THR A 26 0.75 -10.09 8.17
CA THR A 26 -0.09 -11.16 7.62
C THR A 26 -1.38 -10.58 7.06
N SER A 27 -2.05 -11.34 6.20
CA SER A 27 -3.37 -10.99 5.68
C SER A 27 -4.20 -12.26 5.48
N THR A 28 -5.50 -12.15 5.62
CA THR A 28 -6.47 -13.18 5.20
C THR A 28 -6.86 -13.04 3.74
N ASP A 29 -6.53 -11.92 3.12
CA ASP A 29 -7.02 -11.53 1.80
C ASP A 29 -5.93 -11.58 0.72
N VAL A 30 -4.67 -11.37 1.08
CA VAL A 30 -3.54 -11.34 0.14
C VAL A 30 -2.31 -12.06 0.71
N ALA A 31 -1.49 -12.62 -0.18
CA ALA A 31 -0.24 -13.30 0.20
C ALA A 31 0.86 -13.00 -0.82
N ASP A 32 2.13 -13.18 -0.40
CA ASP A 32 3.29 -12.97 -1.26
C ASP A 32 3.23 -13.81 -2.53
N GLY A 33 3.37 -13.15 -3.68
CA GLY A 33 3.42 -13.79 -4.99
C GLY A 33 2.07 -14.33 -5.50
N GLU A 34 1.04 -14.36 -4.65
CA GLU A 34 -0.29 -14.85 -5.04
C GLU A 34 -1.06 -13.78 -5.82
N THR A 35 -2.02 -14.25 -6.64
CA THR A 35 -2.89 -13.36 -7.39
C THR A 35 -3.92 -12.71 -6.46
N VAL A 36 -4.09 -11.40 -6.58
CA VAL A 36 -5.10 -10.63 -5.86
C VAL A 36 -6.51 -11.11 -6.25
N ASP A 37 -7.39 -11.32 -5.27
CA ASP A 37 -8.79 -11.65 -5.51
C ASP A 37 -9.52 -10.49 -6.22
N ALA A 38 -10.52 -10.82 -7.06
CA ALA A 38 -11.24 -9.87 -7.91
C ALA A 38 -11.80 -8.66 -7.13
N ARG A 39 -12.32 -8.85 -5.92
CA ARG A 39 -12.91 -7.77 -5.11
C ARG A 39 -11.89 -6.69 -4.68
N HIS A 40 -10.59 -7.04 -4.63
CA HIS A 40 -9.50 -6.09 -4.34
C HIS A 40 -8.98 -5.39 -5.60
N THR A 41 -9.54 -5.72 -6.79
CA THR A 41 -9.25 -5.01 -8.03
C THR A 41 -10.09 -3.76 -8.18
N SER A 42 -9.78 -2.93 -9.18
CA SER A 42 -10.36 -1.59 -9.26
C SER A 42 -11.74 -1.54 -9.90
N LYS A 43 -12.74 -1.21 -9.09
CA LYS A 43 -14.06 -0.76 -9.59
C LYS A 43 -13.96 0.57 -10.33
N ALA A 44 -13.16 1.49 -9.83
CA ALA A 44 -12.98 2.83 -10.41
C ALA A 44 -12.43 2.77 -11.85
N PHE A 45 -11.58 1.78 -12.16
CA PHE A 45 -11.04 1.55 -13.50
C PHE A 45 -11.78 0.45 -14.28
N GLY A 46 -12.96 0.02 -13.79
CA GLY A 46 -13.86 -0.88 -14.53
C GLY A 46 -13.42 -2.33 -14.58
N MET A 47 -12.64 -2.80 -13.60
CA MET A 47 -12.31 -4.21 -13.50
C MET A 47 -13.56 -5.06 -13.20
N PRO A 48 -13.76 -6.20 -13.89
CA PRO A 48 -14.84 -7.12 -13.60
C PRO A 48 -14.79 -7.57 -12.14
N ASP A 49 -15.92 -7.47 -11.44
CA ASP A 49 -16.07 -7.82 -10.01
C ASP A 49 -15.14 -7.05 -9.07
N GLY A 50 -14.51 -5.96 -9.55
CA GLY A 50 -13.70 -5.05 -8.75
C GLY A 50 -14.56 -4.23 -7.79
N GLU A 51 -14.12 -4.11 -6.53
CA GLU A 51 -14.85 -3.37 -5.48
C GLU A 51 -14.01 -2.21 -4.90
N ASP A 52 -12.74 -2.07 -5.27
CA ASP A 52 -11.77 -1.19 -4.59
C ASP A 52 -11.71 -1.49 -3.07
N LEU A 53 -11.90 -2.75 -2.69
CA LEU A 53 -11.87 -3.21 -1.31
C LEU A 53 -10.42 -3.35 -0.86
N SER A 54 -9.98 -2.56 0.13
CA SER A 54 -8.62 -2.73 0.68
C SER A 54 -8.52 -4.08 1.40
N PRO A 55 -7.39 -4.82 1.30
CA PRO A 55 -7.24 -6.08 1.99
C PRO A 55 -7.13 -5.89 3.51
N GLN A 56 -7.50 -6.94 4.26
CA GLN A 56 -7.19 -7.07 5.68
C GLN A 56 -5.68 -7.15 5.87
N LEU A 57 -5.16 -6.48 6.89
CA LEU A 57 -3.75 -6.56 7.30
C LEU A 57 -3.67 -6.69 8.82
N SER A 58 -2.79 -7.57 9.32
CA SER A 58 -2.44 -7.67 10.74
C SER A 58 -0.93 -7.64 10.90
N TRP A 59 -0.41 -7.05 11.98
CA TRP A 59 1.02 -6.98 12.22
C TRP A 59 1.40 -7.12 13.70
N SER A 60 2.60 -7.66 13.94
CA SER A 60 3.12 -7.89 15.28
C SER A 60 4.65 -7.98 15.28
N GLY A 61 5.25 -7.86 16.47
CA GLY A 61 6.70 -8.00 16.62
C GLY A 61 7.51 -6.77 16.19
N PHE A 62 6.88 -5.62 16.06
CA PHE A 62 7.51 -4.34 15.75
C PHE A 62 8.36 -3.84 16.95
N PRO A 63 9.35 -2.93 16.72
CA PRO A 63 10.22 -2.41 17.78
C PRO A 63 9.46 -1.70 18.90
N ALA A 64 9.93 -1.84 20.13
CA ALA A 64 9.32 -1.19 21.31
C ALA A 64 9.30 0.35 21.24
N GLY A 65 10.17 0.97 20.42
CA GLY A 65 10.19 2.41 20.19
C GLY A 65 9.12 2.92 19.22
N THR A 66 8.28 2.03 18.68
CA THR A 66 7.20 2.41 17.75
C THR A 66 6.14 3.25 18.47
N ARG A 67 5.73 4.35 17.85
CA ARG A 67 4.75 5.28 18.36
C ARG A 67 3.50 5.38 17.50
N SER A 68 3.66 5.16 16.19
CA SER A 68 2.55 5.08 15.24
C SER A 68 2.90 4.15 14.08
N PHE A 69 1.92 3.93 13.19
CA PHE A 69 2.15 3.21 11.94
C PHE A 69 1.70 4.03 10.74
N ALA A 70 2.30 3.73 9.59
CA ALA A 70 1.78 4.10 8.29
C ALA A 70 1.62 2.83 7.44
N VAL A 71 0.58 2.81 6.62
CA VAL A 71 0.32 1.71 5.67
C VAL A 71 0.26 2.29 4.27
N THR A 72 0.99 1.67 3.33
CA THR A 72 1.00 2.07 1.93
C THR A 72 0.76 0.87 1.03
N CYS A 73 0.21 1.11 -0.17
CA CYS A 73 0.22 0.16 -1.28
C CYS A 73 0.80 0.85 -2.51
N TYR A 74 1.90 0.30 -3.03
CA TYR A 74 2.64 0.87 -4.15
C TYR A 74 2.88 -0.16 -5.24
N ASP A 75 2.59 0.22 -6.50
CA ASP A 75 2.87 -0.54 -7.72
C ASP A 75 4.05 0.10 -8.48
N PRO A 76 5.25 -0.50 -8.42
CA PRO A 76 6.42 -0.02 -9.19
C PRO A 76 6.35 -0.39 -10.68
N ASP A 77 5.47 -1.32 -11.05
CA ASP A 77 5.36 -1.87 -12.40
C ASP A 77 4.35 -1.10 -13.27
N ALA A 78 3.62 -0.16 -12.68
CA ALA A 78 2.70 0.72 -13.41
C ALA A 78 3.42 1.46 -14.56
N PRO A 79 2.74 1.67 -15.72
CA PRO A 79 3.34 2.28 -16.91
C PRO A 79 3.53 3.80 -16.76
N THR A 80 4.10 4.23 -15.66
CA THR A 80 4.43 5.62 -15.34
C THR A 80 5.89 5.70 -14.89
N ALA A 81 6.49 6.87 -14.98
CA ALA A 81 7.89 7.06 -14.52
C ALA A 81 8.01 7.03 -12.99
N SER A 82 6.92 7.17 -12.26
CA SER A 82 6.87 7.26 -10.79
C SER A 82 6.17 6.08 -10.11
N GLY A 83 5.80 5.02 -10.87
CA GLY A 83 4.94 3.96 -10.35
C GLY A 83 3.52 4.46 -10.07
N PHE A 84 2.79 3.75 -9.19
CA PHE A 84 1.42 4.13 -8.83
C PHE A 84 1.15 3.82 -7.36
N TRP A 85 0.70 4.80 -6.61
CA TRP A 85 0.28 4.66 -5.23
C TRP A 85 -1.21 4.29 -5.18
N HIS A 86 -1.50 3.08 -4.75
CA HIS A 86 -2.86 2.56 -4.59
C HIS A 86 -3.48 2.95 -3.26
N TRP A 87 -2.66 3.14 -2.23
CA TRP A 87 -3.11 3.48 -0.89
C TRP A 87 -1.99 4.14 -0.10
N ALA A 88 -2.35 5.11 0.75
CA ALA A 88 -1.46 5.67 1.74
C ALA A 88 -2.27 6.19 2.92
N VAL A 89 -1.95 5.73 4.12
CA VAL A 89 -2.52 6.19 5.39
C VAL A 89 -1.42 6.29 6.44
N ALA A 90 -1.44 7.35 7.21
CA ALA A 90 -0.45 7.64 8.25
C ALA A 90 -1.13 7.91 9.61
N ASP A 91 -0.30 8.06 10.64
CA ASP A 91 -0.69 8.41 12.01
C ASP A 91 -1.69 7.41 12.62
N LEU A 92 -1.56 6.13 12.23
CA LEU A 92 -2.28 5.03 12.86
C LEU A 92 -1.70 4.80 14.26
N PRO A 93 -2.51 4.80 15.33
CA PRO A 93 -2.00 4.71 16.70
C PRO A 93 -1.32 3.36 16.97
N VAL A 94 -0.29 3.35 17.82
CA VAL A 94 0.51 2.14 18.14
C VAL A 94 -0.31 0.97 18.67
N GLY A 95 -1.45 1.24 19.28
CA GLY A 95 -2.37 0.19 19.75
C GLY A 95 -3.19 -0.48 18.66
N LEU A 96 -3.20 0.07 17.45
CA LEU A 96 -3.86 -0.54 16.29
C LEU A 96 -2.89 -1.49 15.60
N THR A 97 -3.19 -2.78 15.60
CA THR A 97 -2.34 -3.82 15.01
C THR A 97 -3.05 -4.63 13.93
N GLU A 98 -4.22 -4.15 13.52
CA GLU A 98 -5.02 -4.77 12.47
C GLU A 98 -5.86 -3.70 11.75
N LEU A 99 -5.99 -3.86 10.43
CA LEU A 99 -6.98 -3.16 9.59
C LEU A 99 -7.88 -4.22 8.97
N PRO A 100 -9.20 -4.20 9.20
CA PRO A 100 -10.11 -5.13 8.56
C PRO A 100 -10.16 -4.91 7.04
N SER A 101 -10.63 -5.91 6.31
CA SER A 101 -10.94 -5.79 4.88
C SER A 101 -11.88 -4.60 4.65
N GLY A 102 -11.52 -3.70 3.74
CA GLY A 102 -12.28 -2.49 3.46
C GLY A 102 -11.94 -1.26 4.31
N ALA A 103 -11.08 -1.38 5.32
CA ALA A 103 -10.71 -0.22 6.16
C ALA A 103 -10.13 0.95 5.37
N GLY A 104 -9.37 0.68 4.31
CA GLY A 104 -8.81 1.70 3.42
C GLY A 104 -9.72 2.11 2.27
N THR A 105 -10.85 1.46 2.07
CA THR A 105 -11.79 1.79 0.98
C THR A 105 -12.31 3.21 1.16
N ALA A 106 -12.43 3.96 0.06
CA ALA A 106 -12.89 5.34 0.09
C ALA A 106 -14.21 5.49 0.85
N GLY A 107 -14.23 6.36 1.87
CA GLY A 107 -15.41 6.61 2.71
C GLY A 107 -15.63 5.59 3.84
N SER A 108 -14.73 4.62 4.03
CA SER A 108 -14.76 3.74 5.21
C SER A 108 -14.65 4.55 6.50
N LYS A 109 -15.25 4.01 7.56
CA LYS A 109 -15.19 4.57 8.93
C LYS A 109 -14.42 3.66 9.89
N ASP A 110 -13.73 2.66 9.36
CA ASP A 110 -12.99 1.67 10.16
C ASP A 110 -11.58 2.16 10.54
N LEU A 111 -11.16 3.30 10.00
CA LEU A 111 -9.92 3.97 10.41
C LEU A 111 -10.18 4.87 11.63
N PRO A 112 -9.22 4.97 12.58
CA PRO A 112 -9.35 5.88 13.72
C PRO A 112 -9.34 7.36 13.26
N ASP A 113 -9.93 8.24 14.07
CA ASP A 113 -10.02 9.69 13.77
C ASP A 113 -8.65 10.36 13.60
N SER A 114 -7.60 9.79 14.20
CA SER A 114 -6.21 10.27 14.06
C SER A 114 -5.59 9.93 12.72
N ALA A 115 -6.15 8.97 11.98
CA ALA A 115 -5.56 8.51 10.72
C ALA A 115 -5.65 9.60 9.64
N VAL A 116 -4.52 9.86 9.01
CA VAL A 116 -4.43 10.76 7.85
C VAL A 116 -4.46 9.92 6.58
N VAL A 117 -5.60 9.95 5.88
CA VAL A 117 -5.79 9.22 4.62
C VAL A 117 -5.43 10.14 3.46
N LEU A 118 -4.41 9.76 2.68
CA LEU A 118 -3.93 10.54 1.55
C LEU A 118 -4.66 10.15 0.26
N SER A 119 -4.64 11.08 -0.71
CA SER A 119 -5.09 10.75 -2.06
C SER A 119 -4.12 9.78 -2.73
N ASN A 120 -4.67 8.74 -3.35
CA ASN A 120 -3.95 7.80 -4.20
C ASN A 120 -3.57 8.45 -5.55
N SER A 121 -2.83 7.74 -6.41
CA SER A 121 -2.41 8.27 -7.72
C SER A 121 -3.56 8.49 -8.70
N ALA A 122 -4.76 7.96 -8.43
CA ALA A 122 -5.98 8.27 -9.19
C ALA A 122 -6.64 9.60 -8.75
N GLY A 123 -6.17 10.24 -7.67
CA GLY A 123 -6.59 11.57 -7.24
C GLY A 123 -7.74 11.61 -6.23
N PHE A 124 -8.01 10.51 -5.52
CA PHE A 124 -9.01 10.48 -4.45
C PHE A 124 -8.46 9.76 -3.19
N PRO A 125 -8.97 10.10 -1.99
CA PRO A 125 -8.48 9.48 -0.76
C PRO A 125 -8.90 8.02 -0.64
N GLY A 126 -8.01 7.21 -0.05
CA GLY A 126 -8.25 5.80 0.21
C GLY A 126 -7.62 4.86 -0.83
N TYR A 127 -8.00 3.59 -0.72
CA TYR A 127 -7.50 2.52 -1.58
C TYR A 127 -8.19 2.53 -2.95
N VAL A 128 -7.39 2.36 -3.99
CA VAL A 128 -7.85 2.02 -5.34
C VAL A 128 -7.26 0.67 -5.72
N GLY A 129 -8.08 -0.22 -6.22
CA GLY A 129 -7.71 -1.60 -6.54
C GLY A 129 -6.78 -1.74 -7.75
N SER A 130 -6.29 -2.96 -7.95
CA SER A 130 -5.41 -3.33 -9.06
C SER A 130 -6.15 -3.24 -10.40
N ALA A 131 -5.52 -2.62 -11.40
CA ALA A 131 -6.04 -2.55 -12.78
C ALA A 131 -4.90 -2.36 -13.79
N PRO A 132 -3.96 -3.33 -13.91
CA PRO A 132 -2.87 -3.21 -14.86
C PRO A 132 -3.41 -3.25 -16.29
N PRO A 133 -2.75 -2.58 -17.25
CA PRO A 133 -3.15 -2.65 -18.66
C PRO A 133 -3.10 -4.09 -19.18
N ALA A 134 -4.09 -4.48 -20.00
CA ALA A 134 -4.15 -5.80 -20.61
C ALA A 134 -2.87 -6.13 -21.39
N GLY A 135 -2.35 -7.34 -21.18
CA GLY A 135 -1.12 -7.82 -21.83
C GLY A 135 0.18 -7.19 -21.32
N HIS A 136 0.15 -6.35 -20.28
CA HIS A 136 1.36 -5.72 -19.72
C HIS A 136 2.19 -6.71 -18.86
N GLY A 137 1.59 -7.83 -18.47
CA GLY A 137 2.16 -8.81 -17.55
C GLY A 137 1.80 -8.52 -16.10
N PRO A 138 2.31 -9.34 -15.16
CA PRO A 138 1.98 -9.19 -13.75
C PRO A 138 2.59 -7.91 -13.17
N HIS A 139 1.78 -7.16 -12.43
CA HIS A 139 2.22 -6.06 -11.58
C HIS A 139 2.32 -6.53 -10.13
N ARG A 140 3.25 -5.98 -9.37
CA ARG A 140 3.46 -6.26 -7.95
C ARG A 140 2.88 -5.13 -7.11
N TYR A 141 2.13 -5.50 -6.09
CA TYR A 141 1.48 -4.55 -5.18
C TYR A 141 2.13 -4.65 -3.81
N PHE A 142 2.99 -3.69 -3.47
CA PHE A 142 3.70 -3.66 -2.20
C PHE A 142 2.80 -3.09 -1.11
N PHE A 143 2.12 -3.95 -0.34
CA PHE A 143 1.42 -3.56 0.89
C PHE A 143 2.43 -3.50 2.02
N VAL A 144 2.74 -2.29 2.47
CA VAL A 144 3.83 -2.05 3.43
C VAL A 144 3.28 -1.44 4.70
N VAL A 145 3.64 -2.02 5.84
CA VAL A 145 3.43 -1.44 7.17
C VAL A 145 4.76 -0.89 7.67
N HIS A 146 4.78 0.40 7.99
CA HIS A 146 5.92 1.11 8.56
C HIS A 146 5.69 1.31 10.06
N ALA A 147 6.61 0.86 10.89
CA ALA A 147 6.67 1.21 12.32
C ALA A 147 7.41 2.53 12.47
N VAL A 148 6.76 3.54 13.03
CA VAL A 148 7.19 4.94 13.04
C VAL A 148 7.56 5.38 14.45
N ASP A 149 8.61 6.19 14.61
CA ASP A 149 9.18 6.63 15.91
C ASP A 149 8.52 7.90 16.49
N VAL A 150 7.52 8.45 15.79
CA VAL A 150 6.75 9.63 16.23
C VAL A 150 5.25 9.30 16.27
N ASP A 151 4.49 10.01 17.10
CA ASP A 151 3.03 9.83 17.19
C ASP A 151 2.32 10.37 15.93
N SER A 152 2.86 11.41 15.33
CA SER A 152 2.37 12.01 14.10
C SER A 152 3.55 12.47 13.22
N LEU A 153 3.42 12.25 11.93
CA LEU A 153 4.37 12.71 10.90
C LEU A 153 4.15 14.18 10.53
N GLY A 154 3.16 14.86 11.13
CA GLY A 154 2.89 16.28 10.88
C GLY A 154 2.40 16.58 9.46
N ILE A 155 1.77 15.60 8.81
CA ILE A 155 1.20 15.71 7.48
C ILE A 155 -0.34 15.82 7.57
N ASP A 156 -0.96 16.20 6.47
CA ASP A 156 -2.40 16.33 6.33
C ASP A 156 -2.95 15.56 5.12
N ALA A 157 -4.25 15.58 4.91
CA ALA A 157 -4.92 14.87 3.82
C ALA A 157 -4.57 15.40 2.41
N ASP A 158 -4.04 16.63 2.30
CA ASP A 158 -3.57 17.22 1.05
C ASP A 158 -2.14 16.81 0.70
N THR A 159 -1.45 16.14 1.63
CA THR A 159 -0.10 15.62 1.44
C THR A 159 -0.13 14.48 0.40
N ARG A 160 0.85 14.48 -0.51
CA ARG A 160 1.01 13.41 -1.50
C ARG A 160 1.74 12.20 -0.92
N PRO A 161 1.48 10.98 -1.42
CA PRO A 161 2.17 9.78 -0.97
C PRO A 161 3.70 9.85 -1.08
N GLU A 162 4.25 10.57 -2.05
CA GLU A 162 5.70 10.77 -2.19
C GLU A 162 6.28 11.58 -1.03
N VAL A 163 5.53 12.57 -0.52
CA VAL A 163 5.92 13.37 0.66
C VAL A 163 5.81 12.53 1.93
N LEU A 164 4.79 11.68 2.06
CA LEU A 164 4.74 10.67 3.13
C LEU A 164 5.98 9.77 3.06
N GLY A 165 6.33 9.25 1.87
CA GLY A 165 7.53 8.44 1.68
C GLY A 165 8.81 9.16 2.12
N PHE A 166 8.93 10.47 1.86
CA PHE A 166 10.06 11.28 2.30
C PHE A 166 10.10 11.43 3.85
N ASN A 167 8.96 11.60 4.51
CA ASN A 167 8.91 11.61 5.98
C ASN A 167 9.26 10.23 6.57
N LEU A 168 8.76 9.16 5.97
CA LEU A 168 9.05 7.79 6.39
C LEU A 168 10.55 7.43 6.25
N PHE A 169 11.28 8.06 5.34
CA PHE A 169 12.73 7.88 5.24
C PHE A 169 13.45 8.23 6.55
N PHE A 170 12.97 9.23 7.30
CA PHE A 170 13.58 9.69 8.54
C PHE A 170 13.00 9.04 9.80
N HIS A 171 11.77 8.49 9.71
CA HIS A 171 11.00 8.08 10.89
C HIS A 171 10.68 6.58 10.93
N THR A 172 11.02 5.79 9.90
CA THR A 172 10.77 4.35 9.90
C THR A 172 11.80 3.61 10.77
N LEU A 173 11.35 3.01 11.87
CA LEU A 173 12.14 2.13 12.74
C LEU A 173 12.25 0.71 12.17
N ALA A 174 11.18 0.23 11.55
CA ALA A 174 11.08 -1.10 10.97
C ALA A 174 10.03 -1.12 9.86
N ARG A 175 10.15 -2.07 8.92
CA ARG A 175 9.26 -2.19 7.78
C ARG A 175 8.92 -3.64 7.52
N ALA A 176 7.64 -3.93 7.28
CA ALA A 176 7.17 -5.25 6.88
C ALA A 176 6.20 -5.12 5.70
N TYR A 177 6.18 -6.09 4.79
CA TYR A 177 5.32 -6.01 3.61
C TYR A 177 4.88 -7.38 3.09
N LEU A 178 3.76 -7.37 2.35
CA LEU A 178 3.28 -8.44 1.49
C LEU A 178 3.24 -7.92 0.04
N VAL A 179 3.59 -8.79 -0.90
CA VAL A 179 3.70 -8.42 -2.32
C VAL A 179 2.89 -9.37 -3.20
N PRO A 180 1.55 -9.30 -3.15
CA PRO A 180 0.72 -10.01 -4.13
C PRO A 180 0.91 -9.45 -5.54
N THR A 181 0.41 -10.18 -6.54
CA THR A 181 0.47 -9.81 -7.94
C THR A 181 -0.90 -9.76 -8.58
N PHE A 182 -1.04 -9.05 -9.70
CA PHE A 182 -2.22 -9.12 -10.55
C PHE A 182 -1.84 -8.80 -11.99
N GLU A 183 -2.47 -9.49 -12.95
CA GLU A 183 -2.36 -9.18 -14.38
C GLU A 183 -3.71 -9.28 -15.07
N VAL A 184 -3.87 -8.53 -16.15
CA VAL A 184 -4.97 -8.65 -17.10
C VAL A 184 -4.41 -9.26 -18.38
N ALA A 185 -4.99 -10.39 -18.79
CA ALA A 185 -4.56 -11.15 -19.97
C ALA A 185 -4.73 -10.34 -21.27
#